data_bac3ae8771e6137eadf1eda9d576067d
#
_entry.id   bac3ae8771e6137eadf1eda9d576067d
#
_cell.length_a   1.000
_cell.length_b   1.000
_cell.length_c   1.000
_cell.angle_alpha   90.00
_cell.angle_beta   90.00
_cell.angle_gamma   90.00
#
_symmetry.space_group_name_H-M   'P 1'
#
loop_
_entity.id
_entity.type
_entity.pdbx_description
1 polymer ?
#
loop_
_entity_poly.entity_id
_entity_poly.type
_entity_poly.pdbx_seq_one_letter_code
_entity_poly.pdbx_strand_id
1 'polypeptide(L)'
;MAERRKDSKGRVLKENELQRKDGTYQYRWRTSDHRRHSIYAPTLEELREKEQKILKDKSDGIRTDAQKVTLNDVYDLWVQLKKGLKDNTFQNYKYMYEQFVRDDLGQHKIVTLKRSDIRRFYNYLIDERCLKVATVDNIHTVLHQVLDIAVEDCYLRNNISDNALKELKQARNLFTEKRKALTVQEQEIFLDFLKKSNMYRHWYPIFALMVGTGLRVGEAVGLRWDDVDFGNNTISVNHTLIYYNHAKGGCYFGINTPKTRAGERTIPMIESVREAILQEKEYQKEAGIKCTARVDGFTDFIFVNRFGNTQHQGTLNKALRRIIRDCNQEILDKTKDKDNVILLPNFSCHTLRHTFTTRLCESGINIKVIQSVLGHADVSTTLDIYADVTKELKNAEMQTFDDFMNKKKEVV
;
A
#
# COMPACT_ATOMS: atom_id res chain seq x y z
N MET A 1 5.12 -57.57 39.27
CA MET A 1 5.69 -56.56 38.38
C MET A 1 5.40 -56.94 36.93
N ALA A 2 4.77 -56.13 36.13
CA ALA A 2 4.51 -56.47 34.72
C ALA A 2 5.84 -56.57 33.97
N GLU A 3 6.04 -57.69 33.27
CA GLU A 3 7.26 -58.00 32.53
C GLU A 3 7.45 -56.88 31.41
N ARG A 4 8.58 -56.17 31.43
CA ARG A 4 8.88 -55.13 30.48
C ARG A 4 9.04 -55.71 29.08
N ARG A 5 8.22 -55.27 28.12
CA ARG A 5 8.29 -55.73 26.73
C ARG A 5 9.68 -55.43 26.16
N LYS A 6 10.25 -56.41 25.47
CA LYS A 6 11.56 -56.32 24.80
C LYS A 6 11.41 -56.54 23.30
N ASP A 7 12.30 -55.96 22.55
CA ASP A 7 12.42 -56.21 21.11
C ASP A 7 13.21 -57.53 20.84
N SER A 8 13.34 -57.88 19.57
CA SER A 8 14.09 -59.08 19.12
C SER A 8 15.58 -59.03 19.48
N LYS A 9 16.12 -57.86 19.84
CA LYS A 9 17.52 -57.67 20.29
C LYS A 9 17.63 -57.53 21.81
N GLY A 10 16.57 -57.83 22.59
CA GLY A 10 16.55 -57.76 24.04
C GLY A 10 16.43 -56.36 24.64
N ARG A 11 16.25 -55.29 23.84
CA ARG A 11 16.10 -53.90 24.29
C ARG A 11 14.69 -53.66 24.84
N VAL A 12 14.58 -52.94 25.93
CA VAL A 12 13.30 -52.61 26.57
C VAL A 12 12.56 -51.57 25.73
N LEU A 13 11.32 -51.91 25.36
CA LEU A 13 10.39 -51.01 24.70
C LEU A 13 9.63 -50.17 25.73
N LYS A 14 9.48 -48.86 25.44
CA LYS A 14 8.68 -47.95 26.27
C LYS A 14 7.19 -48.20 26.07
N GLU A 15 6.35 -47.51 26.85
CA GLU A 15 4.93 -47.47 26.66
C GLU A 15 4.60 -46.92 25.26
N ASN A 16 3.65 -47.57 24.58
CA ASN A 16 3.26 -47.26 23.21
C ASN A 16 4.30 -47.54 22.09
N GLU A 17 5.50 -48.02 22.39
CA GLU A 17 6.44 -48.59 21.43
C GLU A 17 6.10 -50.06 21.13
N LEU A 18 6.25 -50.47 19.88
CA LEU A 18 6.03 -51.85 19.40
C LEU A 18 7.03 -52.17 18.30
N GLN A 19 7.63 -53.36 18.32
CA GLN A 19 8.29 -53.93 17.15
C GLN A 19 7.28 -54.78 16.36
N ARG A 20 7.18 -54.52 15.07
CA ARG A 20 6.31 -55.21 14.13
C ARG A 20 6.97 -56.49 13.61
N LYS A 21 6.19 -57.41 13.03
CA LYS A 21 6.67 -58.67 12.46
C LYS A 21 7.67 -58.50 11.32
N ASP A 22 7.60 -57.34 10.60
CA ASP A 22 8.52 -56.96 9.54
C ASP A 22 9.85 -56.35 10.03
N GLY A 23 10.07 -56.36 11.37
CA GLY A 23 11.27 -55.80 11.99
C GLY A 23 11.25 -54.31 12.24
N THR A 24 10.30 -53.58 11.70
CA THR A 24 10.16 -52.12 11.90
C THR A 24 9.57 -51.81 13.27
N TYR A 25 9.85 -50.60 13.77
CA TYR A 25 9.36 -50.13 15.06
C TYR A 25 8.21 -49.17 14.84
N GLN A 26 7.22 -49.20 15.74
CA GLN A 26 6.03 -48.36 15.73
C GLN A 26 5.85 -47.68 17.08
N TYR A 27 5.57 -46.37 17.08
CA TYR A 27 5.09 -45.65 18.26
C TYR A 27 3.66 -45.17 17.98
N ARG A 28 2.77 -45.31 18.98
CA ARG A 28 1.35 -44.93 18.90
C ARG A 28 1.02 -43.92 19.97
N TRP A 29 0.23 -42.89 19.59
CA TRP A 29 -0.28 -41.92 20.58
C TRP A 29 -1.71 -41.51 20.22
N ARG A 30 -2.38 -40.84 21.16
CA ARG A 30 -3.70 -40.22 20.96
C ARG A 30 -3.56 -38.74 21.14
N THR A 31 -4.28 -38.00 20.29
CA THR A 31 -4.46 -36.56 20.40
C THR A 31 -5.57 -36.23 21.40
N SER A 32 -5.71 -34.96 21.79
CA SER A 32 -6.77 -34.46 22.68
C SER A 32 -8.17 -34.73 22.14
N ASP A 33 -8.33 -34.79 20.81
CA ASP A 33 -9.57 -35.17 20.12
C ASP A 33 -9.77 -36.70 19.99
N HIS A 34 -9.04 -37.48 20.79
CA HIS A 34 -9.08 -38.95 20.87
C HIS A 34 -8.69 -39.69 19.57
N ARG A 35 -8.20 -39.04 18.54
CA ARG A 35 -7.71 -39.68 17.32
C ARG A 35 -6.41 -40.44 17.57
N ARG A 36 -6.29 -41.61 16.97
CA ARG A 36 -5.09 -42.44 17.06
C ARG A 36 -4.12 -42.12 15.93
N HIS A 37 -2.87 -41.89 16.29
CA HIS A 37 -1.76 -41.70 15.38
C HIS A 37 -0.68 -42.75 15.57
N SER A 38 0.10 -42.98 14.50
CA SER A 38 1.23 -43.92 14.53
C SER A 38 2.37 -43.37 13.66
N ILE A 39 3.60 -43.52 14.11
CA ILE A 39 4.80 -43.35 13.30
C ILE A 39 5.59 -44.63 13.24
N TYR A 40 6.42 -44.78 12.25
CA TYR A 40 7.21 -45.94 11.96
C TYR A 40 8.67 -45.52 11.73
N ALA A 41 9.60 -46.45 12.13
CA ALA A 41 11.02 -46.30 11.86
C ALA A 41 11.67 -47.65 11.69
N PRO A 42 12.74 -47.77 10.87
CA PRO A 42 13.48 -49.02 10.70
C PRO A 42 14.30 -49.39 11.96
N THR A 43 14.70 -48.39 12.77
CA THR A 43 15.45 -48.61 14.01
C THR A 43 14.74 -48.05 15.23
N LEU A 44 15.09 -48.57 16.43
CA LEU A 44 14.51 -48.08 17.68
C LEU A 44 15.01 -46.67 18.04
N GLU A 45 16.27 -46.38 17.69
CA GLU A 45 16.88 -45.08 17.91
C GLU A 45 16.14 -43.99 17.12
N GLU A 46 15.93 -44.23 15.84
CA GLU A 46 15.20 -43.31 14.95
C GLU A 46 13.74 -43.15 15.38
N LEU A 47 13.10 -44.23 15.85
CA LEU A 47 11.76 -44.13 16.41
C LEU A 47 11.72 -43.19 17.61
N ARG A 48 12.70 -43.31 18.52
CA ARG A 48 12.78 -42.50 19.75
C ARG A 48 13.10 -41.04 19.47
N GLU A 49 13.89 -40.73 18.45
CA GLU A 49 14.10 -39.35 17.99
C GLU A 49 12.78 -38.76 17.51
N LYS A 50 12.02 -39.49 16.69
CA LYS A 50 10.69 -39.08 16.22
C LYS A 50 9.71 -38.95 17.40
N GLU A 51 9.73 -39.86 18.38
CA GLU A 51 8.91 -39.78 19.59
C GLU A 51 9.23 -38.52 20.41
N GLN A 52 10.49 -38.24 20.67
CA GLN A 52 10.89 -37.05 21.41
C GLN A 52 10.41 -35.76 20.74
N LYS A 53 10.47 -35.71 19.40
CA LYS A 53 9.96 -34.56 18.64
C LYS A 53 8.45 -34.40 18.85
N ILE A 54 7.68 -35.52 18.79
CA ILE A 54 6.23 -35.47 19.00
C ILE A 54 5.91 -35.06 20.45
N LEU A 55 6.62 -35.58 21.44
CA LEU A 55 6.42 -35.22 22.83
C LEU A 55 6.74 -33.74 23.09
N LYS A 56 7.79 -33.23 22.45
CA LYS A 56 8.12 -31.81 22.50
C LYS A 56 7.06 -30.96 21.84
N ASP A 57 6.59 -31.34 20.65
CA ASP A 57 5.51 -30.66 19.95
C ASP A 57 4.22 -30.63 20.79
N LYS A 58 3.91 -31.77 21.46
CA LYS A 58 2.76 -31.85 22.35
C LYS A 58 2.95 -30.97 23.62
N SER A 59 4.16 -30.94 24.20
CA SER A 59 4.47 -30.05 25.32
C SER A 59 4.38 -28.59 24.96
N ASP A 60 4.77 -28.24 23.74
CA ASP A 60 4.69 -26.88 23.21
C ASP A 60 3.29 -26.55 22.66
N GLY A 61 2.31 -27.43 22.80
CA GLY A 61 0.93 -27.22 22.35
C GLY A 61 0.73 -27.30 20.82
N ILE A 62 1.75 -27.74 20.07
CA ILE A 62 1.65 -27.82 18.60
C ILE A 62 0.66 -28.92 18.17
N ARG A 63 -0.21 -28.57 17.24
CA ARG A 63 -1.23 -29.50 16.71
C ARG A 63 -0.60 -30.64 15.93
N THR A 64 -1.08 -31.84 16.16
CA THR A 64 -0.57 -33.05 15.48
C THR A 64 -0.98 -33.15 14.00
N ASP A 65 -2.06 -32.47 13.59
CA ASP A 65 -2.50 -32.38 12.19
C ASP A 65 -1.70 -31.36 11.37
N ALA A 66 -0.89 -30.51 12.02
CA ALA A 66 -0.04 -29.52 11.36
C ALA A 66 0.85 -30.09 10.23
N GLN A 67 1.23 -31.39 10.33
CA GLN A 67 2.03 -32.07 9.32
C GLN A 67 1.33 -32.21 7.95
N LYS A 68 0.01 -32.08 7.91
CA LYS A 68 -0.79 -32.18 6.67
C LYS A 68 -1.16 -30.84 6.11
N VAL A 69 -1.12 -29.79 6.91
CA VAL A 69 -1.57 -28.44 6.58
C VAL A 69 -0.53 -27.73 5.73
N THR A 70 -0.95 -27.20 4.61
CA THR A 70 -0.12 -26.35 3.74
C THR A 70 -0.27 -24.87 4.13
N LEU A 71 0.63 -24.04 3.63
CA LEU A 71 0.51 -22.58 3.79
C LEU A 71 -0.76 -22.06 3.12
N ASN A 72 -1.19 -22.68 1.99
CA ASN A 72 -2.46 -22.35 1.33
C ASN A 72 -3.67 -22.64 2.21
N ASP A 73 -3.68 -23.74 2.96
CA ASP A 73 -4.80 -24.06 3.86
C ASP A 73 -4.95 -22.97 4.94
N VAL A 74 -3.84 -22.48 5.47
CA VAL A 74 -3.84 -21.39 6.46
C VAL A 74 -4.27 -20.07 5.82
N TYR A 75 -3.85 -19.79 4.59
CA TYR A 75 -4.30 -18.62 3.86
C TYR A 75 -5.81 -18.65 3.57
N ASP A 76 -6.35 -19.80 3.16
CA ASP A 76 -7.78 -19.93 2.90
C ASP A 76 -8.60 -19.73 4.20
N LEU A 77 -8.07 -20.16 5.35
CA LEU A 77 -8.62 -19.83 6.68
C LEU A 77 -8.54 -18.32 6.95
N TRP A 78 -7.37 -17.69 6.70
CA TRP A 78 -7.18 -16.26 6.87
C TRP A 78 -8.20 -15.46 6.03
N VAL A 79 -8.47 -15.86 4.79
CA VAL A 79 -9.48 -15.23 3.92
C VAL A 79 -10.88 -15.29 4.53
N GLN A 80 -11.24 -16.41 5.16
CA GLN A 80 -12.54 -16.60 5.82
C GLN A 80 -12.68 -15.74 7.08
N LEU A 81 -11.62 -15.63 7.85
CA LEU A 81 -11.59 -14.91 9.13
C LEU A 81 -11.47 -13.39 8.95
N LYS A 82 -10.81 -12.92 7.87
CA LYS A 82 -10.47 -11.51 7.68
C LYS A 82 -11.68 -10.68 7.26
N LYS A 83 -12.47 -10.28 8.26
CA LYS A 83 -13.61 -9.37 8.11
C LYS A 83 -13.24 -7.97 8.62
N GLY A 84 -13.84 -6.93 8.06
CA GLY A 84 -13.64 -5.55 8.53
C GLY A 84 -12.56 -4.75 7.79
N LEU A 85 -11.83 -5.35 6.85
CA LEU A 85 -11.01 -4.58 5.91
C LEU A 85 -11.89 -3.90 4.85
N LYS A 86 -11.46 -2.72 4.39
CA LYS A 86 -12.06 -2.13 3.17
C LYS A 86 -11.85 -3.08 2.00
N ASP A 87 -12.88 -3.27 1.16
CA ASP A 87 -12.87 -4.27 0.10
C ASP A 87 -11.65 -4.13 -0.83
N ASN A 88 -11.31 -2.92 -1.25
CA ASN A 88 -10.12 -2.68 -2.08
C ASN A 88 -8.81 -3.13 -1.42
N THR A 89 -8.68 -3.00 -0.10
CA THR A 89 -7.49 -3.48 0.64
C THR A 89 -7.46 -4.99 0.68
N PHE A 90 -8.61 -5.62 0.93
CA PHE A 90 -8.75 -7.06 0.97
C PHE A 90 -8.48 -7.68 -0.40
N GLN A 91 -9.02 -7.11 -1.49
CA GLN A 91 -8.75 -7.57 -2.86
C GLN A 91 -7.27 -7.43 -3.23
N ASN A 92 -6.60 -6.34 -2.81
CA ASN A 92 -5.17 -6.19 -3.02
C ASN A 92 -4.36 -7.27 -2.27
N TYR A 93 -4.71 -7.58 -1.03
CA TYR A 93 -4.07 -8.65 -0.26
C TYR A 93 -4.27 -10.02 -0.91
N LYS A 94 -5.50 -10.31 -1.35
CA LYS A 94 -5.78 -11.53 -2.12
C LYS A 94 -4.93 -11.60 -3.38
N TYR A 95 -4.90 -10.54 -4.16
CA TYR A 95 -4.08 -10.47 -5.37
C TYR A 95 -2.60 -10.75 -5.08
N MET A 96 -2.02 -10.16 -4.03
CA MET A 96 -0.62 -10.38 -3.67
C MET A 96 -0.33 -11.85 -3.32
N TYR A 97 -1.22 -12.50 -2.58
CA TYR A 97 -1.03 -13.91 -2.24
C TYR A 97 -1.29 -14.83 -3.44
N GLU A 98 -2.42 -14.69 -4.11
CA GLU A 98 -2.82 -15.53 -5.25
C GLU A 98 -1.82 -15.45 -6.40
N GLN A 99 -1.31 -14.26 -6.72
CA GLN A 99 -0.42 -14.04 -7.84
C GLN A 99 1.02 -14.48 -7.58
N PHE A 100 1.49 -14.40 -6.34
CA PHE A 100 2.91 -14.57 -6.04
C PHE A 100 3.24 -15.70 -5.08
N VAL A 101 2.32 -16.13 -4.22
CA VAL A 101 2.60 -17.09 -3.15
C VAL A 101 1.93 -18.44 -3.39
N ARG A 102 0.68 -18.46 -3.90
CA ARG A 102 -0.17 -19.65 -3.95
C ARG A 102 0.46 -20.83 -4.68
N ASP A 103 1.03 -20.60 -5.86
CA ASP A 103 1.56 -21.65 -6.73
C ASP A 103 3.00 -22.06 -6.43
N ASP A 104 3.68 -21.33 -5.54
CA ASP A 104 5.05 -21.58 -5.11
C ASP A 104 5.08 -21.91 -3.61
N LEU A 105 5.44 -20.96 -2.77
CA LEU A 105 5.60 -21.15 -1.32
C LEU A 105 4.33 -21.70 -0.65
N GLY A 106 3.15 -21.35 -1.19
CA GLY A 106 1.85 -21.77 -0.69
C GLY A 106 1.62 -23.28 -0.69
N GLN A 107 2.27 -24.02 -1.59
CA GLN A 107 2.16 -25.48 -1.69
C GLN A 107 2.89 -26.23 -0.58
N HIS A 108 3.83 -25.58 0.11
CA HIS A 108 4.64 -26.22 1.12
C HIS A 108 3.85 -26.48 2.39
N LYS A 109 4.15 -27.62 3.04
CA LYS A 109 3.62 -27.93 4.37
C LYS A 109 4.14 -26.93 5.39
N ILE A 110 3.25 -26.37 6.19
CA ILE A 110 3.55 -25.30 7.12
C ILE A 110 4.69 -25.64 8.08
N VAL A 111 4.73 -26.88 8.57
CA VAL A 111 5.74 -27.37 9.52
C VAL A 111 7.13 -27.58 8.90
N THR A 112 7.23 -27.64 7.57
CA THR A 112 8.52 -27.83 6.88
C THR A 112 9.16 -26.49 6.52
N LEU A 113 8.39 -25.42 6.50
CA LEU A 113 8.88 -24.09 6.16
C LEU A 113 9.81 -23.55 7.25
N LYS A 114 10.90 -22.94 6.80
CA LYS A 114 11.90 -22.30 7.66
C LYS A 114 12.01 -20.82 7.29
N ARG A 115 12.55 -20.03 8.20
CA ARG A 115 12.86 -18.60 7.93
C ARG A 115 13.76 -18.42 6.69
N SER A 116 14.69 -19.37 6.45
CA SER A 116 15.54 -19.37 5.27
C SER A 116 14.78 -19.54 3.95
N ASP A 117 13.66 -20.28 3.97
CA ASP A 117 12.82 -20.48 2.78
C ASP A 117 12.07 -19.19 2.42
N ILE A 118 11.57 -18.49 3.45
CA ILE A 118 10.95 -17.16 3.27
C ILE A 118 11.95 -16.16 2.66
N ARG A 119 13.19 -16.14 3.18
CA ARG A 119 14.24 -15.25 2.66
C ARG A 119 14.62 -15.61 1.22
N ARG A 120 14.77 -16.89 0.89
CA ARG A 120 15.03 -17.36 -0.47
C ARG A 120 13.90 -16.97 -1.42
N PHE A 121 12.66 -17.12 -0.97
CA PHE A 121 11.49 -16.72 -1.75
C PHE A 121 11.49 -15.21 -2.05
N TYR A 122 11.80 -14.34 -1.08
CA TYR A 122 11.90 -12.90 -1.34
C TYR A 122 13.05 -12.54 -2.30
N ASN A 123 14.19 -13.20 -2.17
CA ASN A 123 15.29 -13.01 -3.11
C ASN A 123 14.87 -13.43 -4.53
N TYR A 124 14.24 -14.59 -4.68
CA TYR A 124 13.68 -15.05 -5.95
C TYR A 124 12.72 -14.04 -6.58
N LEU A 125 11.79 -13.48 -5.79
CA LEU A 125 10.85 -12.47 -6.29
C LEU A 125 11.55 -11.21 -6.82
N ILE A 126 12.68 -10.84 -6.25
CA ILE A 126 13.44 -9.66 -6.69
C ILE A 126 14.37 -10.01 -7.85
N ASP A 127 15.13 -11.08 -7.74
CA ASP A 127 16.22 -11.39 -8.66
C ASP A 127 15.71 -12.01 -9.96
N GLU A 128 14.76 -12.94 -9.86
CA GLU A 128 14.22 -13.68 -11.01
C GLU A 128 12.91 -13.05 -11.54
N ARG A 129 12.03 -12.62 -10.65
CA ARG A 129 10.73 -12.02 -11.04
C ARG A 129 10.82 -10.50 -11.20
N CYS A 130 12.00 -9.90 -10.97
CA CYS A 130 12.28 -8.46 -11.10
C CYS A 130 11.28 -7.55 -10.37
N LEU A 131 10.75 -7.99 -9.24
CA LEU A 131 9.81 -7.18 -8.46
C LEU A 131 10.54 -6.09 -7.66
N LYS A 132 9.89 -4.95 -7.51
CA LYS A 132 10.38 -3.89 -6.62
C LYS A 132 10.25 -4.33 -5.16
N VAL A 133 11.20 -3.94 -4.31
CA VAL A 133 11.18 -4.24 -2.87
C VAL A 133 9.89 -3.82 -2.21
N ALA A 134 9.31 -2.67 -2.59
CA ALA A 134 8.00 -2.24 -2.09
C ALA A 134 6.85 -3.22 -2.43
N THR A 135 6.93 -3.92 -3.57
CA THR A 135 5.95 -4.96 -3.92
C THR A 135 6.17 -6.20 -3.04
N VAL A 136 7.42 -6.59 -2.83
CA VAL A 136 7.76 -7.71 -1.92
C VAL A 136 7.37 -7.40 -0.47
N ASP A 137 7.45 -6.13 -0.04
CA ASP A 137 6.96 -5.69 1.27
C ASP A 137 5.43 -5.84 1.43
N ASN A 138 4.68 -5.57 0.37
CA ASN A 138 3.24 -5.84 0.37
C ASN A 138 2.93 -7.34 0.42
N ILE A 139 3.69 -8.17 -0.30
CA ILE A 139 3.56 -9.64 -0.23
C ILE A 139 3.90 -10.13 1.17
N HIS A 140 4.99 -9.62 1.77
CA HIS A 140 5.37 -9.92 3.14
C HIS A 140 4.27 -9.56 4.13
N THR A 141 3.62 -8.41 3.98
CA THR A 141 2.53 -7.97 4.86
C THR A 141 1.39 -8.98 4.90
N VAL A 142 1.04 -9.60 3.79
CA VAL A 142 0.00 -10.63 3.74
C VAL A 142 0.52 -11.95 4.30
N LEU A 143 1.70 -12.38 3.86
CA LEU A 143 2.30 -13.62 4.30
C LEU A 143 2.54 -13.64 5.82
N HIS A 144 2.96 -12.52 6.39
CA HIS A 144 3.14 -12.35 7.82
C HIS A 144 1.83 -12.57 8.60
N GLN A 145 0.72 -11.95 8.17
CA GLN A 145 -0.59 -12.14 8.78
C GLN A 145 -1.11 -13.58 8.66
N VAL A 146 -0.83 -14.27 7.56
CA VAL A 146 -1.19 -15.68 7.38
C VAL A 146 -0.40 -16.55 8.34
N LEU A 147 0.90 -16.29 8.50
CA LEU A 147 1.77 -17.00 9.42
C LEU A 147 1.47 -16.69 10.89
N ASP A 148 0.93 -15.49 11.21
CA ASP A 148 0.42 -15.18 12.55
C ASP A 148 -0.74 -16.12 12.92
N ILE A 149 -1.69 -16.36 12.01
CA ILE A 149 -2.75 -17.35 12.25
C ILE A 149 -2.16 -18.75 12.45
N ALA A 150 -1.12 -19.11 11.69
CA ALA A 150 -0.47 -20.40 11.90
C ALA A 150 0.14 -20.54 13.30
N VAL A 151 0.57 -19.45 13.92
CA VAL A 151 1.04 -19.41 15.31
C VAL A 151 -0.13 -19.43 16.30
N GLU A 152 -1.15 -18.57 16.07
CA GLU A 152 -2.35 -18.50 16.93
C GLU A 152 -3.09 -19.83 17.00
N ASP A 153 -3.18 -20.56 15.88
CA ASP A 153 -3.81 -21.88 15.77
C ASP A 153 -2.86 -23.05 16.12
N CYS A 154 -1.68 -22.75 16.67
CA CYS A 154 -0.70 -23.75 17.11
C CYS A 154 -0.19 -24.68 16.00
N TYR A 155 -0.12 -24.24 14.75
CA TYR A 155 0.59 -24.95 13.68
C TYR A 155 2.09 -24.66 13.69
N LEU A 156 2.49 -23.47 14.14
CA LEU A 156 3.88 -23.02 14.28
C LEU A 156 4.13 -22.50 15.71
N ARG A 157 5.38 -22.58 16.18
CA ARG A 157 5.79 -22.01 17.47
C ARG A 157 5.97 -20.50 17.44
N ASN A 158 6.43 -19.98 16.32
CA ASN A 158 6.70 -18.56 16.09
C ASN A 158 6.51 -18.22 14.60
N ASN A 159 6.31 -16.96 14.31
CA ASN A 159 6.18 -16.50 12.94
C ASN A 159 7.55 -16.55 12.24
N ILE A 160 7.68 -17.44 11.25
CA ILE A 160 8.93 -17.64 10.52
C ILE A 160 9.26 -16.48 9.56
N SER A 161 8.32 -15.57 9.29
CA SER A 161 8.55 -14.38 8.48
C SER A 161 9.11 -13.19 9.27
N ASP A 162 9.19 -13.29 10.60
CA ASP A 162 9.73 -12.23 11.45
C ASP A 162 11.13 -11.81 11.00
N ASN A 163 11.28 -10.51 10.74
CA ASN A 163 12.53 -9.91 10.28
C ASN A 163 13.10 -10.49 8.97
N ALA A 164 12.35 -11.33 8.24
CA ALA A 164 12.85 -11.98 7.03
C ALA A 164 13.18 -10.95 5.92
N LEU A 165 12.49 -9.80 5.90
CA LEU A 165 12.67 -8.74 4.92
C LEU A 165 13.72 -7.68 5.34
N LYS A 166 14.13 -7.66 6.62
CA LYS A 166 15.00 -6.61 7.18
C LYS A 166 16.36 -6.52 6.46
N GLU A 167 17.04 -7.65 6.31
CA GLU A 167 18.34 -7.71 5.65
C GLU A 167 18.25 -7.31 4.18
N LEU A 168 17.19 -7.75 3.49
CA LEU A 168 16.96 -7.40 2.10
C LEU A 168 16.75 -5.89 1.92
N LYS A 169 15.98 -5.26 2.81
CA LYS A 169 15.80 -3.80 2.81
C LYS A 169 17.10 -3.06 3.08
N GLN A 170 17.94 -3.58 3.98
CA GLN A 170 19.24 -2.98 4.31
C GLN A 170 20.28 -3.18 3.20
N ALA A 171 20.43 -4.41 2.70
CA ALA A 171 21.43 -4.76 1.71
C ALA A 171 21.21 -4.07 0.36
N ARG A 172 19.96 -3.86 -0.01
CA ARG A 172 19.63 -3.23 -1.28
C ARG A 172 19.40 -1.73 -1.17
N ASN A 173 19.65 -1.12 -0.01
CA ASN A 173 19.57 0.32 0.32
C ASN A 173 18.90 1.12 -0.81
N LEU A 174 17.71 0.67 -1.18
CA LEU A 174 16.98 1.20 -2.31
C LEU A 174 16.44 2.53 -1.81
N PHE A 175 17.25 3.56 -1.98
CA PHE A 175 16.74 4.91 -2.04
C PHE A 175 15.62 4.88 -3.07
N THR A 176 14.41 4.68 -2.62
CA THR A 176 13.26 5.03 -3.42
C THR A 176 13.48 6.50 -3.71
N GLU A 177 13.71 6.86 -4.97
CA GLU A 177 13.84 8.26 -5.35
C GLU A 177 12.67 8.99 -4.71
N LYS A 178 12.98 9.94 -3.82
CA LYS A 178 11.95 10.73 -3.19
C LYS A 178 11.18 11.43 -4.30
N ARG A 179 9.87 11.36 -4.25
CA ARG A 179 9.03 12.06 -5.21
C ARG A 179 9.33 13.55 -5.10
N LYS A 180 9.87 14.14 -6.15
CA LYS A 180 10.13 15.57 -6.23
C LYS A 180 8.81 16.29 -6.55
N ALA A 181 8.56 17.40 -5.86
CA ALA A 181 7.54 18.36 -6.27
C ALA A 181 7.94 18.99 -7.60
N LEU A 182 6.99 19.47 -8.37
CA LEU A 182 7.28 20.33 -9.51
C LEU A 182 7.87 21.65 -8.99
N THR A 183 8.86 22.17 -9.68
CA THR A 183 9.32 23.53 -9.47
C THR A 183 8.20 24.53 -9.81
N VAL A 184 8.33 25.78 -9.40
CA VAL A 184 7.36 26.84 -9.75
C VAL A 184 7.24 26.95 -11.27
N GLN A 185 8.38 26.98 -11.97
CA GLN A 185 8.43 27.08 -13.42
C GLN A 185 7.79 25.88 -14.13
N GLU A 186 8.08 24.66 -13.69
CA GLU A 186 7.44 23.45 -14.24
C GLU A 186 5.92 23.45 -14.03
N GLN A 187 5.47 23.90 -12.86
CA GLN A 187 4.05 24.04 -12.56
C GLN A 187 3.36 25.07 -13.47
N GLU A 188 3.99 26.22 -13.67
CA GLU A 188 3.49 27.27 -14.58
C GLU A 188 3.44 26.78 -16.03
N ILE A 189 4.51 26.17 -16.53
CA ILE A 189 4.57 25.57 -17.87
C ILE A 189 3.42 24.57 -18.07
N PHE A 190 3.21 23.70 -17.09
CA PHE A 190 2.16 22.68 -17.15
C PHE A 190 0.75 23.29 -17.21
N LEU A 191 0.43 24.23 -16.34
CA LEU A 191 -0.89 24.86 -16.28
C LEU A 191 -1.13 25.76 -17.48
N ASP A 192 -0.11 26.50 -17.94
CA ASP A 192 -0.17 27.35 -19.11
C ASP A 192 -0.37 26.57 -20.41
N PHE A 193 0.33 25.46 -20.56
CA PHE A 193 0.12 24.54 -21.69
C PHE A 193 -1.33 24.05 -21.74
N LEU A 194 -1.89 23.65 -20.60
CA LEU A 194 -3.29 23.20 -20.52
C LEU A 194 -4.26 24.31 -20.90
N LYS A 195 -4.06 25.55 -20.44
CA LYS A 195 -4.91 26.68 -20.77
C LYS A 195 -4.91 27.01 -22.26
N LYS A 196 -3.74 26.95 -22.90
CA LYS A 196 -3.52 27.34 -24.29
C LYS A 196 -3.86 26.23 -25.29
N SER A 197 -3.82 24.99 -24.90
CA SER A 197 -4.03 23.84 -25.78
C SER A 197 -5.51 23.61 -26.09
N ASN A 198 -5.90 23.67 -27.36
CA ASN A 198 -7.25 23.30 -27.78
C ASN A 198 -7.60 21.84 -27.50
N MET A 199 -6.60 20.96 -27.50
CA MET A 199 -6.78 19.53 -27.25
C MET A 199 -6.92 19.23 -25.76
N TYR A 200 -6.18 19.92 -24.89
CA TYR A 200 -6.04 19.56 -23.49
C TYR A 200 -6.70 20.52 -22.51
N ARG A 201 -7.28 21.65 -22.98
CA ARG A 201 -7.89 22.67 -22.11
C ARG A 201 -9.00 22.13 -21.19
N HIS A 202 -9.70 21.08 -21.64
CA HIS A 202 -10.74 20.42 -20.83
C HIS A 202 -10.18 19.64 -19.60
N TRP A 203 -8.86 19.39 -19.55
CA TRP A 203 -8.18 18.84 -18.38
C TRP A 203 -7.70 19.92 -17.41
N TYR A 204 -7.67 21.17 -17.83
CA TYR A 204 -7.18 22.27 -17.00
C TYR A 204 -7.92 22.36 -15.65
N PRO A 205 -9.27 22.34 -15.59
CA PRO A 205 -9.99 22.52 -14.34
C PRO A 205 -9.63 21.49 -13.26
N ILE A 206 -9.58 20.20 -13.59
CA ILE A 206 -9.27 19.16 -12.63
C ILE A 206 -7.81 19.22 -12.17
N PHE A 207 -6.86 19.50 -13.07
CA PHE A 207 -5.46 19.59 -12.67
C PHE A 207 -5.17 20.88 -11.89
N ALA A 208 -5.79 22.00 -12.23
CA ALA A 208 -5.71 23.23 -11.46
C ALA A 208 -6.30 23.06 -10.05
N LEU A 209 -7.46 22.39 -9.92
CA LEU A 209 -8.02 22.01 -8.64
C LEU A 209 -7.01 21.20 -7.82
N MET A 210 -6.40 20.15 -8.40
CA MET A 210 -5.45 19.28 -7.67
C MET A 210 -4.19 20.03 -7.24
N VAL A 211 -3.67 20.93 -8.07
CA VAL A 211 -2.50 21.77 -7.76
C VAL A 211 -2.83 22.81 -6.68
N GLY A 212 -4.07 23.36 -6.69
CA GLY A 212 -4.47 24.42 -5.76
C GLY A 212 -5.11 23.97 -4.47
N THR A 213 -5.40 22.65 -4.30
CA THR A 213 -6.04 22.10 -3.09
C THR A 213 -5.30 20.93 -2.49
N GLY A 214 -4.41 20.27 -3.24
CA GLY A 214 -3.75 19.07 -2.81
C GLY A 214 -4.67 17.87 -2.58
N LEU A 215 -5.88 17.85 -3.14
CA LEU A 215 -6.81 16.73 -3.08
C LEU A 215 -6.16 15.43 -3.57
N ARG A 216 -6.48 14.31 -2.91
CA ARG A 216 -6.14 13.01 -3.47
C ARG A 216 -6.93 12.79 -4.75
N VAL A 217 -6.36 12.06 -5.70
CA VAL A 217 -7.01 11.85 -7.00
C VAL A 217 -8.44 11.30 -6.88
N GLY A 218 -8.69 10.40 -5.94
CA GLY A 218 -10.03 9.86 -5.70
C GLY A 218 -10.98 10.87 -5.05
N GLU A 219 -10.48 11.82 -4.24
CA GLU A 219 -11.23 12.94 -3.70
C GLU A 219 -11.58 13.93 -4.82
N ALA A 220 -10.62 14.25 -5.70
CA ALA A 220 -10.83 15.17 -6.81
C ALA A 220 -11.84 14.64 -7.85
N VAL A 221 -11.71 13.38 -8.28
CA VAL A 221 -12.66 12.79 -9.25
C VAL A 221 -14.02 12.45 -8.63
N GLY A 222 -14.07 12.31 -7.30
CA GLY A 222 -15.31 12.10 -6.55
C GLY A 222 -16.05 13.38 -6.20
N LEU A 223 -15.45 14.57 -6.40
CA LEU A 223 -16.03 15.85 -6.02
C LEU A 223 -17.36 16.09 -6.72
N ARG A 224 -18.37 16.53 -5.98
CA ARG A 224 -19.71 16.81 -6.45
C ARG A 224 -20.00 18.32 -6.44
N TRP A 225 -20.98 18.76 -7.19
CA TRP A 225 -21.42 20.17 -7.15
C TRP A 225 -21.90 20.60 -5.75
N ASP A 226 -22.55 19.69 -5.00
CA ASP A 226 -23.00 19.94 -3.61
C ASP A 226 -21.85 20.07 -2.59
N ASP A 227 -20.64 19.62 -2.94
CA ASP A 227 -19.47 19.69 -2.07
C ASP A 227 -18.73 21.04 -2.18
N VAL A 228 -19.15 21.91 -3.13
CA VAL A 228 -18.52 23.21 -3.39
C VAL A 228 -19.45 24.34 -2.98
N ASP A 229 -19.03 25.09 -1.98
CA ASP A 229 -19.72 26.28 -1.52
C ASP A 229 -19.04 27.54 -2.09
N PHE A 230 -19.64 28.10 -3.14
CA PHE A 230 -19.14 29.32 -3.79
C PHE A 230 -19.41 30.59 -2.95
N GLY A 231 -20.36 30.57 -1.99
CA GLY A 231 -20.65 31.68 -1.12
C GLY A 231 -19.60 31.85 -0.03
N ASN A 232 -19.18 30.75 0.57
CA ASN A 232 -18.15 30.70 1.60
C ASN A 232 -16.75 30.41 1.06
N ASN A 233 -16.60 30.21 -0.24
CA ASN A 233 -15.34 29.83 -0.91
C ASN A 233 -14.70 28.59 -0.27
N THR A 234 -15.47 27.49 -0.11
CA THR A 234 -14.99 26.25 0.52
C THR A 234 -15.34 25.01 -0.28
N ILE A 235 -14.52 23.96 -0.10
CA ILE A 235 -14.73 22.63 -0.66
C ILE A 235 -14.82 21.65 0.49
N SER A 236 -15.91 20.88 0.57
CA SER A 236 -16.12 19.80 1.53
C SER A 236 -15.56 18.50 0.99
N VAL A 237 -14.66 17.86 1.74
CA VAL A 237 -14.06 16.56 1.38
C VAL A 237 -14.58 15.52 2.37
N ASN A 238 -15.57 14.73 1.96
CA ASN A 238 -16.27 13.78 2.82
C ASN A 238 -16.30 12.35 2.25
N HIS A 239 -15.83 12.15 1.02
CA HIS A 239 -15.79 10.85 0.36
C HIS A 239 -14.66 10.75 -0.66
N THR A 240 -14.45 9.55 -1.17
CA THR A 240 -13.42 9.24 -2.19
C THR A 240 -14.00 8.26 -3.20
N LEU A 241 -13.99 8.63 -4.47
CA LEU A 241 -14.32 7.73 -5.56
C LEU A 241 -13.14 6.82 -5.85
N ILE A 242 -13.41 5.52 -5.89
CA ILE A 242 -12.41 4.48 -6.19
C ILE A 242 -12.85 3.64 -7.38
N TYR A 243 -11.87 3.13 -8.12
CA TYR A 243 -12.09 2.22 -9.24
C TYR A 243 -11.12 1.07 -9.10
N TYR A 244 -11.63 -0.14 -8.88
CA TYR A 244 -10.80 -1.32 -8.62
C TYR A 244 -11.48 -2.60 -9.12
N ASN A 245 -10.69 -3.67 -9.24
CA ASN A 245 -11.16 -4.97 -9.70
C ASN A 245 -11.82 -5.73 -8.54
N HIS A 246 -13.11 -6.01 -8.68
CA HIS A 246 -13.87 -6.84 -7.75
C HIS A 246 -13.84 -8.31 -8.20
N ALA A 247 -13.68 -9.23 -7.26
CA ALA A 247 -13.43 -10.65 -7.53
C ALA A 247 -14.45 -11.36 -8.42
N LYS A 248 -15.65 -10.82 -8.60
CA LYS A 248 -16.74 -11.47 -9.36
C LYS A 248 -17.27 -10.67 -10.55
N GLY A 249 -16.71 -9.54 -10.91
CA GLY A 249 -17.35 -8.68 -11.90
C GLY A 249 -16.46 -7.70 -12.65
N GLY A 250 -15.15 -7.80 -12.54
CA GLY A 250 -14.24 -6.85 -13.17
C GLY A 250 -14.14 -5.52 -12.41
N CYS A 251 -13.66 -4.48 -13.09
CA CYS A 251 -13.45 -3.18 -12.48
C CYS A 251 -14.73 -2.35 -12.49
N TYR A 252 -15.13 -1.83 -11.33
CA TYR A 252 -16.23 -0.86 -11.21
C TYR A 252 -15.93 0.21 -10.16
N PHE A 253 -16.71 1.28 -10.21
CA PHE A 253 -16.60 2.38 -9.28
C PHE A 253 -17.25 2.06 -7.93
N GLY A 254 -16.71 2.61 -6.88
CA GLY A 254 -17.27 2.57 -5.54
C GLY A 254 -16.94 3.84 -4.77
N ILE A 255 -17.71 4.14 -3.73
CA ILE A 255 -17.45 5.24 -2.82
C ILE A 255 -16.86 4.72 -1.52
N ASN A 256 -15.75 5.28 -1.10
CA ASN A 256 -15.20 5.07 0.22
C ASN A 256 -15.36 6.34 1.07
N THR A 257 -15.89 6.18 2.27
CA THR A 257 -15.79 7.21 3.29
C THR A 257 -14.36 7.31 3.81
N PRO A 258 -13.93 8.46 4.34
CA PRO A 258 -12.63 8.61 4.97
C PRO A 258 -12.39 7.56 6.07
N LYS A 259 -11.13 7.15 6.24
CA LYS A 259 -10.76 6.16 7.28
C LYS A 259 -10.71 6.79 8.68
N THR A 260 -10.54 8.09 8.75
CA THR A 260 -10.36 8.86 9.99
C THR A 260 -11.16 10.15 9.92
N ARG A 261 -11.49 10.73 11.07
CA ARG A 261 -12.12 12.07 11.15
C ARG A 261 -11.29 13.15 10.44
N ALA A 262 -9.97 13.04 10.47
CA ALA A 262 -9.08 13.97 9.74
C ALA A 262 -9.25 13.89 8.21
N GLY A 263 -9.82 12.82 7.68
CA GLY A 263 -10.14 12.68 6.27
C GLY A 263 -11.39 13.48 5.85
N GLU A 264 -12.31 13.75 6.77
CA GLU A 264 -13.44 14.67 6.56
C GLU A 264 -12.97 16.07 6.92
N ARG A 265 -12.95 16.95 5.94
CA ARG A 265 -12.42 18.29 6.10
C ARG A 265 -13.02 19.28 5.12
N THR A 266 -13.02 20.53 5.49
CA THR A 266 -13.37 21.65 4.60
C THR A 266 -12.09 22.39 4.24
N ILE A 267 -11.86 22.59 2.95
CA ILE A 267 -10.67 23.26 2.40
C ILE A 267 -11.10 24.63 1.91
N PRO A 268 -10.45 25.74 2.34
CA PRO A 268 -10.64 27.05 1.74
C PRO A 268 -10.27 27.01 0.26
N MET A 269 -11.09 27.60 -0.58
CA MET A 269 -10.90 27.63 -2.02
C MET A 269 -10.21 28.94 -2.41
N ILE A 270 -9.00 28.83 -2.97
CA ILE A 270 -8.28 29.99 -3.53
C ILE A 270 -8.89 30.38 -4.86
N GLU A 271 -8.71 31.63 -5.29
CA GLU A 271 -9.37 32.18 -6.47
C GLU A 271 -9.10 31.39 -7.75
N SER A 272 -7.87 30.95 -7.98
CA SER A 272 -7.53 30.14 -9.16
C SER A 272 -8.26 28.79 -9.21
N VAL A 273 -8.59 28.21 -8.05
CA VAL A 273 -9.38 26.98 -7.94
C VAL A 273 -10.86 27.27 -8.22
N ARG A 274 -11.37 28.38 -7.69
CA ARG A 274 -12.73 28.85 -7.92
C ARG A 274 -12.99 29.07 -9.42
N GLU A 275 -12.09 29.80 -10.07
CA GLU A 275 -12.13 30.03 -11.51
C GLU A 275 -12.10 28.71 -12.31
N ALA A 276 -11.23 27.78 -11.94
CA ALA A 276 -11.13 26.48 -12.61
C ALA A 276 -12.44 25.67 -12.51
N ILE A 277 -13.09 25.65 -11.34
CA ILE A 277 -14.37 24.94 -11.16
C ILE A 277 -15.49 25.64 -11.96
N LEU A 278 -15.51 26.97 -11.97
CA LEU A 278 -16.48 27.73 -12.80
C LEU A 278 -16.26 27.51 -14.28
N GLN A 279 -15.00 27.42 -14.73
CA GLN A 279 -14.67 27.08 -16.12
C GLN A 279 -15.17 25.68 -16.50
N GLU A 280 -15.06 24.70 -15.59
CA GLU A 280 -15.63 23.37 -15.83
C GLU A 280 -17.16 23.42 -15.97
N LYS A 281 -17.82 24.22 -15.13
CA LYS A 281 -19.28 24.40 -15.17
C LYS A 281 -19.73 24.96 -16.51
N GLU A 282 -19.03 25.99 -17.01
CA GLU A 282 -19.36 26.61 -18.29
C GLU A 282 -19.06 25.67 -19.46
N TYR A 283 -17.91 24.96 -19.42
CA TYR A 283 -17.58 23.97 -20.43
C TYR A 283 -18.64 22.87 -20.54
N GLN A 284 -19.11 22.33 -19.42
CA GLN A 284 -20.15 21.30 -19.42
C GLN A 284 -21.47 21.84 -20.00
N LYS A 285 -21.83 23.07 -19.65
CA LYS A 285 -23.02 23.73 -20.18
C LYS A 285 -22.95 23.96 -21.71
N GLU A 286 -21.82 24.47 -22.20
CA GLU A 286 -21.58 24.69 -23.64
C GLU A 286 -21.57 23.38 -24.43
N ALA A 287 -20.91 22.34 -23.89
CA ALA A 287 -20.79 21.02 -24.51
C ALA A 287 -22.03 20.15 -24.33
N GLY A 288 -23.03 20.58 -23.57
CA GLY A 288 -24.24 19.80 -23.25
C GLY A 288 -23.96 18.54 -22.40
N ILE A 289 -22.85 18.51 -21.67
CA ILE A 289 -22.45 17.37 -20.85
C ILE A 289 -23.22 17.41 -19.53
N LYS A 290 -23.87 16.30 -19.19
CA LYS A 290 -24.55 16.10 -17.91
C LYS A 290 -23.99 14.86 -17.23
N CYS A 291 -23.82 14.92 -15.91
CA CYS A 291 -23.46 13.74 -15.14
C CYS A 291 -24.58 12.70 -15.24
N THR A 292 -24.25 11.50 -15.73
CA THR A 292 -25.16 10.34 -15.76
C THR A 292 -24.75 9.28 -14.77
N ALA A 293 -23.57 9.42 -14.18
CA ALA A 293 -23.00 8.45 -13.24
C ALA A 293 -23.76 8.45 -11.91
N ARG A 294 -24.06 7.24 -11.44
CA ARG A 294 -24.55 7.00 -10.08
C ARG A 294 -23.68 5.92 -9.45
N VAL A 295 -23.01 6.23 -8.35
CA VAL A 295 -22.10 5.32 -7.64
C VAL A 295 -22.46 5.31 -6.16
N ASP A 296 -22.90 4.17 -5.63
CA ASP A 296 -23.31 3.99 -4.21
C ASP A 296 -24.26 5.10 -3.70
N GLY A 297 -25.19 5.54 -4.55
CA GLY A 297 -26.15 6.60 -4.24
C GLY A 297 -25.66 8.03 -4.52
N PHE A 298 -24.36 8.24 -4.79
CA PHE A 298 -23.79 9.54 -5.14
C PHE A 298 -24.00 9.85 -6.62
N THR A 299 -24.34 11.09 -6.92
CA THR A 299 -24.58 11.64 -8.27
C THR A 299 -23.96 13.04 -8.38
N ASP A 300 -24.10 13.66 -9.52
CA ASP A 300 -23.69 15.05 -9.79
C ASP A 300 -22.21 15.34 -9.58
N PHE A 301 -21.38 14.38 -9.97
CA PHE A 301 -19.92 14.53 -9.97
C PHE A 301 -19.50 15.67 -10.93
N ILE A 302 -18.57 16.50 -10.48
CA ILE A 302 -18.07 17.64 -11.26
C ILE A 302 -17.28 17.16 -12.48
N PHE A 303 -16.30 16.26 -12.27
CA PHE A 303 -15.37 15.85 -13.33
C PHE A 303 -15.82 14.57 -14.01
N VAL A 304 -16.60 14.75 -15.07
CA VAL A 304 -17.11 13.66 -15.91
C VAL A 304 -16.52 13.67 -17.30
N ASN A 305 -16.58 12.55 -17.99
CA ASN A 305 -16.19 12.49 -19.39
C ASN A 305 -17.31 12.98 -20.29
N ARG A 306 -17.07 13.08 -21.61
CA ARG A 306 -18.05 13.53 -22.60
C ARG A 306 -19.37 12.73 -22.63
N PHE A 307 -19.41 11.57 -21.99
CA PHE A 307 -20.59 10.72 -21.88
C PHE A 307 -21.29 10.85 -20.52
N GLY A 308 -20.84 11.76 -19.65
CA GLY A 308 -21.37 11.95 -18.30
C GLY A 308 -20.92 10.94 -17.26
N ASN A 309 -19.98 10.05 -17.59
CA ASN A 309 -19.43 9.08 -16.65
C ASN A 309 -18.26 9.66 -15.85
N THR A 310 -18.11 9.23 -14.60
CA THR A 310 -17.01 9.65 -13.74
C THR A 310 -15.63 9.28 -14.30
N GLN A 311 -14.64 10.10 -13.98
CA GLN A 311 -13.23 9.82 -14.25
C GLN A 311 -12.63 8.94 -13.16
N HIS A 312 -11.45 8.35 -13.41
CA HIS A 312 -10.71 7.60 -12.40
C HIS A 312 -9.19 7.86 -12.53
N GLN A 313 -8.45 7.51 -11.49
CA GLN A 313 -7.00 7.73 -11.41
C GLN A 313 -6.23 7.25 -12.65
N GLY A 314 -6.60 6.09 -13.19
CA GLY A 314 -5.95 5.54 -14.39
C GLY A 314 -6.11 6.43 -15.62
N THR A 315 -7.32 7.01 -15.81
CA THR A 315 -7.61 7.93 -16.91
C THR A 315 -6.82 9.23 -16.77
N LEU A 316 -6.80 9.83 -15.58
CA LEU A 316 -6.05 11.05 -15.32
C LEU A 316 -4.54 10.85 -15.54
N ASN A 317 -3.96 9.77 -15.01
CA ASN A 317 -2.54 9.49 -15.20
C ASN A 317 -2.18 9.15 -16.67
N LYS A 318 -3.12 8.56 -17.44
CA LYS A 318 -2.94 8.40 -18.90
C LYS A 318 -2.97 9.73 -19.62
N ALA A 319 -3.88 10.63 -19.22
CA ALA A 319 -3.95 12.01 -19.76
C ALA A 319 -2.66 12.78 -19.44
N LEU A 320 -2.19 12.77 -18.19
CA LEU A 320 -0.94 13.41 -17.76
C LEU A 320 0.25 12.97 -18.61
N ARG A 321 0.45 11.68 -18.83
CA ARG A 321 1.56 11.19 -19.65
C ARG A 321 1.54 11.74 -21.08
N ARG A 322 0.36 11.86 -21.69
CA ARG A 322 0.20 12.45 -23.02
C ARG A 322 0.45 13.95 -23.00
N ILE A 323 -0.11 14.66 -22.03
CA ILE A 323 0.05 16.09 -21.83
C ILE A 323 1.53 16.45 -21.66
N ILE A 324 2.25 15.73 -20.78
CA ILE A 324 3.67 15.95 -20.53
C ILE A 324 4.49 15.74 -21.81
N ARG A 325 4.24 14.63 -22.51
CA ARG A 325 4.92 14.33 -23.79
C ARG A 325 4.72 15.45 -24.81
N ASP A 326 3.47 15.84 -25.02
CA ASP A 326 3.13 16.80 -26.09
C ASP A 326 3.53 18.23 -25.69
N CYS A 327 3.49 18.58 -24.41
CA CYS A 327 4.03 19.83 -23.89
C CYS A 327 5.54 19.91 -24.13
N ASN A 328 6.29 18.89 -23.76
CA ASN A 328 7.74 18.84 -23.95
C ASN A 328 8.10 18.88 -25.43
N GLN A 329 7.33 18.19 -26.28
CA GLN A 329 7.55 18.23 -27.74
C GLN A 329 7.33 19.64 -28.29
N GLU A 330 6.24 20.33 -27.90
CA GLU A 330 5.95 21.69 -28.33
C GLU A 330 7.04 22.67 -27.90
N ILE A 331 7.58 22.52 -26.69
CA ILE A 331 8.68 23.33 -26.18
C ILE A 331 9.94 23.12 -27.04
N LEU A 332 10.30 21.85 -27.32
CA LEU A 332 11.48 21.52 -28.14
C LEU A 332 11.35 22.00 -29.58
N ASP A 333 10.14 21.97 -30.15
CA ASP A 333 9.89 22.42 -31.52
C ASP A 333 9.98 23.94 -31.65
N LYS A 334 9.60 24.71 -30.61
CA LYS A 334 9.63 26.17 -30.60
C LYS A 334 11.00 26.74 -30.21
N THR A 335 11.87 26.00 -29.59
CA THR A 335 13.14 26.50 -29.06
C THR A 335 14.31 26.10 -29.92
N LYS A 336 15.12 27.12 -30.31
CA LYS A 336 16.34 26.94 -31.11
C LYS A 336 17.51 26.38 -30.26
N ASP A 337 17.60 26.79 -29.00
CA ASP A 337 18.63 26.38 -28.05
C ASP A 337 18.07 25.27 -27.14
N LYS A 338 18.44 24.03 -27.43
CA LYS A 338 17.90 22.85 -26.71
C LYS A 338 18.58 22.60 -25.36
N ASP A 339 19.71 23.23 -25.09
CA ASP A 339 20.51 22.95 -23.90
C ASP A 339 20.01 23.70 -22.64
N ASN A 340 19.22 24.77 -22.81
CA ASN A 340 18.71 25.62 -21.73
C ASN A 340 17.19 25.58 -21.57
N VAL A 341 16.55 24.48 -21.94
CA VAL A 341 15.09 24.37 -21.92
C VAL A 341 14.60 23.61 -20.69
N ILE A 342 13.61 24.18 -19.99
CA ILE A 342 12.92 23.49 -18.91
C ILE A 342 11.85 22.57 -19.50
N LEU A 343 12.03 21.28 -19.33
CA LEU A 343 11.09 20.26 -19.73
C LEU A 343 10.36 19.71 -18.49
N LEU A 344 9.09 19.36 -18.65
CA LEU A 344 8.31 18.73 -17.61
C LEU A 344 8.87 17.32 -17.31
N PRO A 345 9.15 16.99 -16.04
CA PRO A 345 9.49 15.63 -15.65
C PRO A 345 8.29 14.69 -15.79
N ASN A 346 8.52 13.39 -15.78
CA ASN A 346 7.42 12.45 -15.66
C ASN A 346 6.84 12.49 -14.25
N PHE A 347 5.55 12.84 -14.13
CA PHE A 347 4.86 12.90 -12.85
C PHE A 347 3.45 12.30 -12.90
N SER A 348 2.87 12.07 -11.74
CA SER A 348 1.53 11.52 -11.55
C SER A 348 0.62 12.49 -10.81
N CYS A 349 -0.68 12.20 -10.77
CA CYS A 349 -1.63 12.98 -9.97
C CYS A 349 -1.20 13.14 -8.50
N HIS A 350 -0.51 12.14 -7.92
CA HIS A 350 -0.03 12.26 -6.55
C HIS A 350 1.10 13.28 -6.40
N THR A 351 1.90 13.50 -7.44
CA THR A 351 2.93 14.53 -7.47
C THR A 351 2.32 15.93 -7.37
N LEU A 352 1.14 16.18 -7.97
CA LEU A 352 0.45 17.46 -7.86
C LEU A 352 0.09 17.80 -6.40
N ARG A 353 -0.37 16.79 -5.64
CA ARG A 353 -0.60 16.96 -4.20
C ARG A 353 0.71 17.23 -3.45
N HIS A 354 1.78 16.54 -3.81
CA HIS A 354 3.10 16.79 -3.23
C HIS A 354 3.58 18.21 -3.52
N THR A 355 3.40 18.67 -4.76
CA THR A 355 3.70 20.06 -5.18
C THR A 355 2.92 21.07 -4.35
N PHE A 356 1.60 20.88 -4.17
CA PHE A 356 0.79 21.75 -3.32
C PHE A 356 1.31 21.80 -1.89
N THR A 357 1.63 20.63 -1.31
CA THR A 357 2.18 20.56 0.05
C THR A 357 3.50 21.32 0.16
N THR A 358 4.37 21.17 -0.84
CA THR A 358 5.65 21.88 -0.92
C THR A 358 5.42 23.40 -0.97
N ARG A 359 4.49 23.90 -1.81
CA ARG A 359 4.14 25.33 -1.87
C ARG A 359 3.62 25.87 -0.55
N LEU A 360 2.78 25.11 0.17
CA LEU A 360 2.32 25.50 1.51
C LEU A 360 3.48 25.57 2.53
N CYS A 361 4.43 24.64 2.45
CA CYS A 361 5.62 24.68 3.31
C CYS A 361 6.50 25.91 3.00
N GLU A 362 6.74 26.18 1.71
CA GLU A 362 7.53 27.34 1.24
C GLU A 362 6.89 28.68 1.62
N SER A 363 5.56 28.77 1.68
CA SER A 363 4.83 29.98 2.08
C SER A 363 4.83 30.24 3.58
N GLY A 364 5.48 29.39 4.39
CA GLY A 364 5.57 29.56 5.85
C GLY A 364 4.27 29.26 6.61
N ILE A 365 3.27 28.62 5.98
CA ILE A 365 2.02 28.27 6.63
C ILE A 365 2.28 27.26 7.76
N ASN A 366 1.61 27.49 8.89
CA ASN A 366 1.72 26.60 10.06
C ASN A 366 1.46 25.15 9.70
N ILE A 367 2.34 24.25 10.11
CA ILE A 367 2.30 22.82 9.79
C ILE A 367 0.99 22.13 10.20
N LYS A 368 0.34 22.60 11.28
CA LYS A 368 -0.96 22.08 11.72
C LYS A 368 -2.08 22.45 10.75
N VAL A 369 -2.00 23.64 10.14
CA VAL A 369 -2.93 24.08 9.10
C VAL A 369 -2.70 23.22 7.84
N ILE A 370 -1.44 23.01 7.45
CA ILE A 370 -1.08 22.13 6.32
C ILE A 370 -1.62 20.71 6.54
N GLN A 371 -1.39 20.15 7.74
CA GLN A 371 -1.90 18.83 8.12
C GLN A 371 -3.44 18.74 7.98
N SER A 372 -4.15 19.77 8.48
CA SER A 372 -5.61 19.86 8.44
C SER A 372 -6.12 19.93 7.00
N VAL A 373 -5.59 20.83 6.18
CA VAL A 373 -5.97 21.00 4.77
C VAL A 373 -5.75 19.71 3.97
N LEU A 374 -4.63 19.04 4.21
CA LEU A 374 -4.29 17.78 3.52
C LEU A 374 -5.06 16.58 4.08
N GLY A 375 -5.56 16.63 5.31
CA GLY A 375 -6.18 15.48 5.97
C GLY A 375 -5.19 14.35 6.20
N HIS A 376 -3.98 14.67 6.68
CA HIS A 376 -3.02 13.68 7.12
C HIS A 376 -3.31 13.27 8.57
N ALA A 377 -3.57 11.96 8.78
CA ALA A 377 -3.80 11.42 10.11
C ALA A 377 -2.54 11.54 11.00
N ASP A 378 -1.36 11.37 10.39
CA ASP A 378 -0.07 11.50 11.04
C ASP A 378 0.67 12.74 10.52
N VAL A 379 1.18 13.55 11.44
CA VAL A 379 1.95 14.75 11.14
C VAL A 379 3.31 14.41 10.51
N SER A 380 3.87 13.22 10.78
CA SER A 380 5.15 12.77 10.23
C SER A 380 5.19 12.87 8.71
N THR A 381 4.10 12.50 8.03
CA THR A 381 3.98 12.62 6.56
C THR A 381 4.13 14.07 6.07
N THR A 382 3.66 15.05 6.85
CA THR A 382 3.80 16.47 6.51
C THR A 382 5.20 16.97 6.87
N LEU A 383 5.74 16.51 8.01
CA LEU A 383 7.08 16.84 8.47
C LEU A 383 8.17 16.34 7.53
N ASP A 384 8.01 15.15 6.93
CA ASP A 384 8.97 14.63 5.97
C ASP A 384 9.11 15.55 4.74
N ILE A 385 7.98 16.08 4.26
CA ILE A 385 7.97 17.02 3.13
C ILE A 385 8.56 18.37 3.58
N TYR A 386 8.17 18.84 4.76
CA TYR A 386 8.69 20.09 5.34
C TYR A 386 10.21 20.03 5.51
N ALA A 387 10.76 18.91 6.00
CA ALA A 387 12.19 18.73 6.18
C ALA A 387 12.98 18.71 4.86
N ASP A 388 12.38 18.24 3.76
CA ASP A 388 13.03 18.26 2.45
C ASP A 388 13.04 19.66 1.81
N VAL A 389 11.96 20.44 2.00
CA VAL A 389 11.82 21.83 1.51
C VAL A 389 12.78 22.77 2.25
N THR A 390 13.02 22.51 3.52
CA THR A 390 13.73 23.45 4.41
C THR A 390 15.26 23.46 4.26
N LYS A 391 15.88 22.79 3.30
CA LYS A 391 17.32 22.95 3.10
C LYS A 391 17.70 24.37 2.66
N GLU A 392 16.89 24.97 1.79
CA GLU A 392 17.09 26.38 1.35
C GLU A 392 16.53 27.36 2.39
N LEU A 393 15.37 27.06 3.00
CA LEU A 393 14.81 27.84 4.10
C LEU A 393 15.68 27.81 5.37
N LYS A 394 16.37 26.72 5.67
CA LYS A 394 17.27 26.63 6.85
C LYS A 394 18.29 27.77 6.87
N ASN A 395 18.88 28.10 5.74
CA ASN A 395 19.84 29.20 5.68
C ASN A 395 19.16 30.55 5.93
N ALA A 396 17.99 30.79 5.37
CA ALA A 396 17.22 32.03 5.57
C ALA A 396 16.72 32.18 7.04
N GLU A 397 16.20 31.07 7.62
CA GLU A 397 15.75 31.08 9.02
C GLU A 397 16.90 31.21 10.01
N MET A 398 18.06 30.58 9.73
CA MET A 398 19.26 30.76 10.55
C MET A 398 19.82 32.19 10.47
N GLN A 399 19.72 32.84 9.31
CA GLN A 399 20.03 34.27 9.15
C GLN A 399 19.09 35.12 10.00
N THR A 400 17.79 34.85 9.97
CA THR A 400 16.76 35.52 10.77
C THR A 400 17.01 35.33 12.26
N PHE A 401 17.45 34.13 12.68
CA PHE A 401 17.84 33.84 14.04
C PHE A 401 19.10 34.60 14.44
N ASP A 402 20.10 34.71 13.58
CA ASP A 402 21.32 35.45 13.81
C ASP A 402 21.04 36.96 13.96
N ASP A 403 20.18 37.49 13.10
CA ASP A 403 19.69 38.88 13.20
C ASP A 403 18.94 39.15 14.51
N PHE A 404 18.13 38.19 14.96
CA PHE A 404 17.45 38.28 16.27
C PHE A 404 18.43 38.26 17.42
N MET A 405 19.45 37.41 17.37
CA MET A 405 20.48 37.32 18.41
C MET A 405 21.36 38.59 18.43
N ASN A 406 21.65 39.17 17.27
CA ASN A 406 22.43 40.39 17.16
C ASN A 406 21.67 41.62 17.66
N LYS A 407 20.38 41.75 17.35
CA LYS A 407 19.50 42.79 17.90
C LYS A 407 19.40 42.75 19.43
N LYS A 408 19.48 41.57 20.06
CA LYS A 408 19.51 41.44 21.52
C LYS A 408 20.85 41.91 22.15
N LYS A 409 21.94 41.86 21.38
CA LYS A 409 23.26 42.36 21.86
C LYS A 409 23.38 43.88 21.81
N GLU A 410 22.60 44.56 20.97
CA GLU A 410 22.59 46.03 20.87
C GLU A 410 21.70 46.71 21.92
N VAL A 411 20.90 45.92 22.67
CA VAL A 411 19.97 46.41 23.71
C VAL A 411 20.51 46.20 25.13
N VAL A 412 21.71 45.64 25.28
CA VAL A 412 22.46 45.49 26.55
C VAL A 412 23.69 46.39 26.52
#